data_333c6e85748ba1cbf4092d4d5a7be1df
#
_entry.id   333c6e85748ba1cbf4092d4d5a7be1df
#
_cell.length_a   1.000
_cell.length_b   1.000
_cell.length_c   1.000
_cell.angle_alpha   90.00
_cell.angle_beta   90.00
_cell.angle_gamma   90.00
#
_symmetry.space_group_name_H-M   'P 1'
#
loop_
_entity.id
_entity.type
_entity.pdbx_description
1 polymer ?
#
loop_
_entity_poly.entity_id
_entity_poly.type
_entity_poly.pdbx_seq_one_letter_code
_entity_poly.pdbx_strand_id
1 'polypeptide(L)'
;FGNMLSALYNTVKEKVVINIMDGILGMEGEGPSGGNPRKFGILLASENAPALDYKAAEFMGFKLAALPYLSKSMTSDNLSQDSIQIDASFRDFKFSNVKIRGVKSIGKLIGIIPDFFINLFKKWFDIKPVFLSKCKLCKICVNSCPVSALTLSIGDSKPKVDYSKCVRCMCCHEFCPHQAIRIHKSLLARLILK
;
A
#
# COMPACT_ATOMS: atom_id res chain seq x y z
N PHE A 1 9.58 -7.52 -6.33
CA PHE A 1 8.89 -6.38 -6.99
C PHE A 1 9.82 -5.72 -8.03
N GLY A 2 11.02 -5.25 -7.67
CA GLY A 2 11.91 -4.56 -8.61
C GLY A 2 12.23 -5.37 -9.87
N ASN A 3 12.54 -6.67 -9.74
CA ASN A 3 12.79 -7.55 -10.90
C ASN A 3 11.54 -7.73 -11.78
N MET A 4 10.36 -7.73 -11.18
CA MET A 4 9.09 -7.88 -11.92
C MET A 4 8.76 -6.62 -12.73
N LEU A 5 9.04 -5.44 -12.19
CA LEU A 5 8.90 -4.18 -12.91
C LEU A 5 9.87 -4.12 -14.09
N SER A 6 11.15 -4.41 -13.87
CA SER A 6 12.14 -4.44 -14.96
C SER A 6 11.78 -5.44 -16.05
N ALA A 7 11.27 -6.64 -15.69
CA ALA A 7 10.82 -7.63 -16.66
C ALA A 7 9.62 -7.11 -17.47
N LEU A 8 8.64 -6.46 -16.82
CA LEU A 8 7.49 -5.86 -17.49
C LEU A 8 7.93 -4.79 -18.51
N TYR A 9 8.82 -3.88 -18.10
CA TYR A 9 9.33 -2.83 -18.98
C TYR A 9 10.14 -3.39 -20.15
N ASN A 10 10.93 -4.42 -19.93
CA ASN A 10 11.66 -5.08 -21.01
C ASN A 10 10.74 -5.72 -22.05
N THR A 11 9.57 -6.19 -21.65
CA THR A 11 8.56 -6.78 -22.55
C THR A 11 7.90 -5.74 -23.47
N VAL A 12 7.83 -4.48 -23.04
CA VAL A 12 7.21 -3.38 -23.81
C VAL A 12 8.22 -2.40 -24.38
N LYS A 13 9.50 -2.74 -24.39
CA LYS A 13 10.64 -1.89 -24.74
C LYS A 13 10.58 -1.32 -26.17
N GLU A 14 9.88 -2.00 -27.07
CA GLU A 14 9.70 -1.54 -28.47
C GLU A 14 8.51 -0.60 -28.63
N LYS A 15 7.76 -0.31 -27.56
CA LYS A 15 6.61 0.58 -27.57
C LYS A 15 6.93 1.87 -26.84
N VAL A 16 6.39 2.97 -27.31
CA VAL A 16 6.39 4.21 -26.52
C VAL A 16 5.41 4.02 -25.37
N VAL A 17 5.93 3.99 -24.14
CA VAL A 17 5.14 3.88 -22.91
C VAL A 17 5.23 5.20 -22.17
N ILE A 18 4.09 5.82 -21.92
CA ILE A 18 3.99 7.02 -21.09
C ILE A 18 3.35 6.62 -19.78
N ASN A 19 4.07 6.84 -18.69
CA ASN A 19 3.57 6.63 -17.33
C ASN A 19 3.05 7.97 -16.81
N ILE A 20 1.83 7.97 -16.29
CA ILE A 20 1.20 9.17 -15.74
C ILE A 20 0.81 8.89 -14.30
N MET A 21 1.19 9.77 -13.39
CA MET A 21 0.78 9.73 -11.98
C MET A 21 -0.12 10.92 -11.68
N ASP A 22 -1.36 10.62 -11.32
CA ASP A 22 -2.29 11.62 -10.79
C ASP A 22 -2.00 11.83 -9.30
N GLY A 23 -1.51 13.00 -8.97
CA GLY A 23 -1.27 13.48 -7.62
C GLY A 23 -2.13 14.70 -7.29
N ILE A 24 -3.28 14.92 -7.96
CA ILE A 24 -4.16 16.05 -7.67
C ILE A 24 -4.73 15.90 -6.25
N LEU A 25 -5.28 14.73 -5.95
CA LEU A 25 -5.76 14.38 -4.62
C LEU A 25 -5.15 13.04 -4.19
N GLY A 26 -4.39 13.04 -3.14
CA GLY A 26 -3.79 11.83 -2.58
C GLY A 26 -4.23 11.61 -1.14
N MET A 27 -3.67 10.58 -0.51
CA MET A 27 -3.94 10.24 0.87
C MET A 27 -2.62 10.20 1.66
N GLU A 28 -2.59 10.86 2.79
CA GLU A 28 -1.48 10.78 3.74
C GLU A 28 -1.88 10.02 5.02
N GLY A 29 -0.90 9.45 5.72
CA GLY A 29 -1.12 8.71 6.95
C GLY A 29 -1.42 7.23 6.74
N GLU A 30 -2.50 6.72 7.33
CA GLU A 30 -2.86 5.30 7.31
C GLU A 30 -3.67 4.90 6.06
N GLY A 31 -3.09 5.08 4.86
CA GLY A 31 -3.68 4.52 3.65
C GLY A 31 -3.76 2.98 3.69
N PRO A 32 -4.55 2.36 2.81
CA PRO A 32 -5.37 2.96 1.76
C PRO A 32 -6.72 3.53 2.22
N SER A 33 -7.28 3.08 3.36
CA SER A 33 -8.64 3.45 3.77
C SER A 33 -8.72 4.20 5.10
N GLY A 34 -7.64 4.30 5.83
CA GLY A 34 -7.57 4.94 7.16
C GLY A 34 -6.80 6.27 7.17
N GLY A 35 -6.35 6.73 6.02
CA GLY A 35 -5.62 7.99 5.90
C GLY A 35 -6.52 9.21 5.73
N ASN A 36 -5.88 10.37 5.68
CA ASN A 36 -6.57 11.63 5.43
C ASN A 36 -6.36 12.08 3.98
N PRO A 37 -7.41 12.51 3.27
CA PRO A 37 -7.25 13.06 1.94
C PRO A 37 -6.45 14.36 2.00
N ARG A 38 -5.54 14.55 1.04
CA ARG A 38 -4.73 15.76 0.89
C ARG A 38 -4.65 16.16 -0.57
N LYS A 39 -4.88 17.44 -0.83
CA LYS A 39 -4.69 18.03 -2.14
C LYS A 39 -3.20 18.31 -2.34
N PHE A 40 -2.55 17.55 -3.22
CA PHE A 40 -1.17 17.81 -3.65
C PHE A 40 -1.14 18.71 -4.89
N GLY A 41 -2.10 18.58 -5.81
CA GLY A 41 -2.26 19.44 -6.96
C GLY A 41 -1.17 19.26 -8.02
N ILE A 42 -0.60 18.06 -8.15
CA ILE A 42 0.47 17.75 -9.09
C ILE A 42 0.04 16.62 -10.03
N LEU A 43 0.52 16.73 -11.28
CA LEU A 43 0.46 15.66 -12.27
C LEU A 43 1.88 15.42 -12.78
N LEU A 44 2.34 14.18 -12.77
CA LEU A 44 3.65 13.80 -13.27
C LEU A 44 3.51 12.82 -14.42
N ALA A 45 4.40 12.96 -15.42
CA ALA A 45 4.48 12.05 -16.53
C ALA A 45 5.95 11.75 -16.87
N SER A 46 6.24 10.52 -17.32
CA SER A 46 7.57 10.09 -17.75
C SER A 46 7.46 8.85 -18.63
N GLU A 47 8.35 8.70 -19.58
CA GLU A 47 8.53 7.45 -20.31
C GLU A 47 9.18 6.36 -19.44
N ASN A 48 9.85 6.75 -18.36
CA ASN A 48 10.52 5.84 -17.41
C ASN A 48 9.78 5.84 -16.06
N ALA A 49 9.15 4.71 -15.71
CA ALA A 49 8.39 4.61 -14.47
C ALA A 49 9.26 4.65 -13.20
N PRO A 50 10.43 4.00 -13.10
CA PRO A 50 11.33 4.19 -11.97
C PRO A 50 11.73 5.65 -11.75
N ALA A 51 11.94 6.43 -12.83
CA ALA A 51 12.23 7.85 -12.73
C ALA A 51 11.04 8.64 -12.17
N LEU A 52 9.83 8.32 -12.64
CA LEU A 52 8.59 8.92 -12.16
C LEU A 52 8.39 8.67 -10.67
N ASP A 53 8.49 7.40 -10.26
CA ASP A 53 8.34 6.97 -8.87
C ASP A 53 9.40 7.62 -7.96
N TYR A 54 10.64 7.72 -8.45
CA TYR A 54 11.72 8.36 -7.71
C TYR A 54 11.41 9.84 -7.44
N LYS A 55 11.01 10.61 -8.46
CA LYS A 55 10.67 12.03 -8.29
C LYS A 55 9.44 12.22 -7.41
N ALA A 56 8.43 11.39 -7.54
CA ALA A 56 7.28 11.39 -6.65
C ALA A 56 7.68 11.15 -5.18
N ALA A 57 8.52 10.17 -4.94
CA ALA A 57 9.02 9.86 -3.62
C ALA A 57 9.88 11.00 -3.04
N GLU A 58 10.74 11.60 -3.86
CA GLU A 58 11.57 12.77 -3.49
C GLU A 58 10.69 13.96 -3.08
N PHE A 59 9.66 14.28 -3.86
CA PHE A 59 8.70 15.35 -3.55
C PHE A 59 7.96 15.11 -2.23
N MET A 60 7.67 13.85 -1.91
CA MET A 60 7.07 13.47 -0.62
C MET A 60 8.09 13.40 0.52
N GLY A 61 9.39 13.60 0.27
CA GLY A 61 10.43 13.59 1.29
C GLY A 61 10.98 12.21 1.64
N PHE A 62 10.73 11.20 0.83
CA PHE A 62 11.37 9.88 1.01
C PHE A 62 12.82 9.90 0.53
N LYS A 63 13.67 9.18 1.23
CA LYS A 63 15.03 8.87 0.77
C LYS A 63 15.00 7.56 -0.02
N LEU A 64 15.74 7.48 -1.12
CA LEU A 64 15.79 6.25 -1.96
C LEU A 64 16.16 5.00 -1.14
N ALA A 65 17.05 5.14 -0.17
CA ALA A 65 17.44 4.05 0.73
C ALA A 65 16.28 3.47 1.56
N ALA A 66 15.19 4.21 1.72
CA ALA A 66 13.98 3.73 2.41
C ALA A 66 13.04 2.94 1.48
N LEU A 67 13.34 2.89 0.18
CA LEU A 67 12.53 2.28 -0.87
C LEU A 67 13.33 1.21 -1.64
N PRO A 68 13.56 0.03 -1.05
CA PRO A 68 14.45 -1.00 -1.62
C PRO A 68 14.02 -1.47 -3.02
N TYR A 69 12.71 -1.55 -3.29
CA TYR A 69 12.19 -1.95 -4.59
C TYR A 69 12.55 -0.94 -5.69
N LEU A 70 12.47 0.34 -5.38
CA LEU A 70 12.77 1.43 -6.30
C LEU A 70 14.28 1.52 -6.54
N SER A 71 15.09 1.45 -5.48
CA SER A 71 16.55 1.39 -5.58
C SER A 71 17.01 0.26 -6.48
N LYS A 72 16.41 -0.93 -6.33
CA LYS A 72 16.74 -2.10 -7.17
C LYS A 72 16.31 -1.91 -8.62
N SER A 73 15.13 -1.35 -8.87
CA SER A 73 14.64 -1.09 -10.23
C SER A 73 15.54 -0.07 -10.95
N MET A 74 15.89 1.03 -10.28
CA MET A 74 16.80 2.03 -10.83
C MET A 74 18.19 1.43 -11.17
N THR A 75 18.73 0.57 -10.30
CA THR A 75 20.01 -0.12 -10.57
C THR A 75 19.90 -1.06 -11.78
N SER A 76 18.79 -1.80 -11.92
CA SER A 76 18.57 -2.69 -13.06
C SER A 76 18.46 -1.94 -14.39
N ASP A 77 17.95 -0.74 -14.36
CA ASP A 77 17.76 0.11 -15.55
C ASP A 77 18.97 1.06 -15.78
N ASN A 78 20.06 0.91 -15.03
CA ASN A 78 21.23 1.80 -15.02
C ASN A 78 20.87 3.29 -14.84
N LEU A 79 19.80 3.55 -14.06
CA LEU A 79 19.29 4.89 -13.83
C LEU A 79 19.91 5.47 -12.56
N SER A 80 20.70 6.57 -12.70
CA SER A 80 21.21 7.30 -11.55
C SER A 80 20.24 8.44 -11.15
N GLN A 81 20.31 8.86 -9.89
CA GLN A 81 19.49 9.99 -9.41
C GLN A 81 19.77 11.27 -10.19
N ASP A 82 21.05 11.50 -10.54
CA ASP A 82 21.51 12.71 -11.24
C ASP A 82 21.14 12.71 -12.73
N SER A 83 20.85 11.54 -13.30
CA SER A 83 20.43 11.42 -14.71
C SER A 83 18.95 11.78 -14.93
N ILE A 84 18.15 11.83 -13.86
CA ILE A 84 16.72 12.11 -13.96
C ILE A 84 16.51 13.62 -14.10
N GLN A 85 16.17 14.04 -15.31
CA GLN A 85 15.82 15.43 -15.60
C GLN A 85 14.36 15.69 -15.23
N ILE A 86 14.11 16.89 -14.72
CA ILE A 86 12.78 17.42 -14.44
C ILE A 86 12.73 18.88 -14.89
N ASP A 87 11.55 19.38 -15.16
CA ASP A 87 11.36 20.79 -15.47
C ASP A 87 11.99 21.67 -14.38
N ALA A 88 12.68 22.76 -14.80
CA ALA A 88 13.43 23.62 -13.90
C ALA A 88 12.58 24.22 -12.78
N SER A 89 11.29 24.46 -13.04
CA SER A 89 10.34 25.00 -12.05
C SER A 89 10.06 24.03 -10.87
N PHE A 90 10.35 22.73 -11.04
CA PHE A 90 10.14 21.71 -10.03
C PHE A 90 11.43 21.17 -9.41
N ARG A 91 12.59 21.70 -9.76
CA ARG A 91 13.89 21.16 -9.32
C ARG A 91 14.02 21.07 -7.80
N ASP A 92 13.58 22.11 -7.10
CA ASP A 92 13.64 22.19 -5.63
C ASP A 92 12.27 21.99 -4.96
N PHE A 93 11.30 21.50 -5.73
CA PHE A 93 9.95 21.32 -5.24
C PHE A 93 9.87 20.19 -4.24
N LYS A 94 9.25 20.45 -3.09
CA LYS A 94 8.94 19.44 -2.05
C LYS A 94 7.60 19.78 -1.40
N PHE A 95 6.81 18.76 -1.13
CA PHE A 95 5.61 18.96 -0.34
C PHE A 95 5.98 19.20 1.12
N SER A 96 5.46 20.28 1.70
CA SER A 96 5.63 20.57 3.12
C SER A 96 4.82 19.61 3.98
N ASN A 97 5.42 19.12 5.09
CA ASN A 97 4.72 18.38 6.14
C ASN A 97 3.88 17.18 5.67
N VAL A 98 4.38 16.39 4.73
CA VAL A 98 3.72 15.14 4.33
C VAL A 98 3.79 14.16 5.52
N LYS A 99 2.62 13.69 5.96
CA LYS A 99 2.55 12.68 7.03
C LYS A 99 2.86 11.31 6.46
N ILE A 100 4.13 11.00 6.41
CA ILE A 100 4.61 9.67 6.03
C ILE A 100 4.51 8.79 7.28
N ARG A 101 3.82 7.67 7.16
CA ARG A 101 3.87 6.65 8.20
C ARG A 101 5.28 6.05 8.21
N GLY A 102 6.10 6.52 9.14
CA GLY A 102 7.39 5.87 9.42
C GLY A 102 7.12 4.46 9.92
N VAL A 103 7.61 3.45 9.21
CA VAL A 103 7.88 2.15 9.83
C VAL A 103 8.96 2.46 10.88
N LYS A 104 8.52 2.77 12.11
CA LYS A 104 9.44 3.00 13.23
C LYS A 104 10.42 1.83 13.24
N SER A 105 11.66 2.09 13.60
CA SER A 105 12.81 1.17 13.63
C SER A 105 12.56 -0.24 14.24
N ILE A 106 11.40 -0.48 14.80
CA ILE A 106 10.89 -1.78 15.27
C ILE A 106 10.93 -2.83 14.16
N GLY A 107 10.75 -2.49 12.88
CA GLY A 107 10.88 -3.43 11.77
C GLY A 107 12.28 -4.03 11.65
N LYS A 108 13.32 -3.26 11.98
CA LYS A 108 14.70 -3.78 12.03
C LYS A 108 14.92 -4.72 13.21
N LEU A 109 14.25 -4.47 14.34
CA LEU A 109 14.34 -5.32 15.53
C LEU A 109 13.58 -6.63 15.35
N ILE A 110 12.45 -6.63 14.61
CA ILE A 110 11.67 -7.84 14.30
C ILE A 110 12.45 -8.79 13.41
N GLY A 111 13.31 -8.29 12.51
CA GLY A 111 14.18 -9.13 11.66
C GLY A 111 15.25 -9.92 12.41
N ILE A 112 15.49 -9.64 13.71
CA ILE A 112 16.43 -10.35 14.58
C ILE A 112 15.71 -11.44 15.40
N ILE A 113 14.36 -11.39 15.48
CA ILE A 113 13.57 -12.32 16.28
C ILE A 113 13.41 -13.63 15.49
N PRO A 114 13.82 -14.80 16.02
CA PRO A 114 13.60 -16.09 15.38
C PRO A 114 12.11 -16.35 15.07
N ASP A 115 11.84 -16.97 13.93
CA ASP A 115 10.48 -17.25 13.44
C ASP A 115 9.60 -17.99 14.45
N PHE A 116 10.20 -18.80 15.33
CA PHE A 116 9.51 -19.49 16.40
C PHE A 116 8.80 -18.51 17.35
N PHE A 117 9.47 -17.44 17.77
CA PHE A 117 8.87 -16.42 18.64
C PHE A 117 7.82 -15.59 17.90
N ILE A 118 8.05 -15.29 16.60
CA ILE A 118 7.06 -14.61 15.77
C ILE A 118 5.76 -15.43 15.70
N ASN A 119 5.86 -16.74 15.51
CA ASN A 119 4.69 -17.63 15.46
C ASN A 119 3.96 -17.74 16.79
N LEU A 120 4.68 -17.75 17.92
CA LEU A 120 4.10 -17.80 19.26
C LEU A 120 3.31 -16.51 19.56
N PHE A 121 3.82 -15.35 19.13
CA PHE A 121 3.20 -14.05 19.34
C PHE A 121 2.25 -13.63 18.21
N LYS A 122 2.11 -14.39 17.12
CA LYS A 122 1.27 -14.08 15.95
C LYS A 122 -0.20 -13.81 16.32
N LYS A 123 -0.74 -14.52 17.29
CA LYS A 123 -2.09 -14.28 17.82
C LYS A 123 -2.26 -12.91 18.49
N TRP A 124 -1.18 -12.32 19.00
CA TRP A 124 -1.20 -11.04 19.69
C TRP A 124 -1.10 -9.86 18.72
N PHE A 125 -0.69 -10.13 17.47
CA PHE A 125 -0.60 -9.16 16.37
C PHE A 125 -1.70 -9.35 15.33
N ASP A 126 -2.89 -9.82 15.75
CA ASP A 126 -3.97 -10.10 14.82
C ASP A 126 -4.62 -8.81 14.30
N ILE A 127 -4.65 -8.68 12.97
CA ILE A 127 -5.37 -7.65 12.24
C ILE A 127 -6.36 -8.37 11.34
N LYS A 128 -7.66 -8.13 11.54
CA LYS A 128 -8.68 -8.86 10.79
C LYS A 128 -9.91 -8.01 10.48
N PRO A 129 -10.61 -8.29 9.37
CA PRO A 129 -11.86 -7.65 9.08
C PRO A 129 -12.95 -8.17 10.03
N VAL A 130 -13.76 -7.26 10.58
CA VAL A 130 -14.90 -7.58 11.43
C VAL A 130 -16.14 -6.91 10.87
N PHE A 131 -17.20 -7.69 10.68
CA PHE A 131 -18.47 -7.24 10.14
C PHE A 131 -19.37 -6.65 11.23
N LEU A 132 -19.90 -5.48 10.97
CA LEU A 132 -20.81 -4.74 11.85
C LEU A 132 -22.27 -5.13 11.56
N SER A 133 -23.18 -4.81 12.50
CA SER A 133 -24.62 -5.04 12.37
C SER A 133 -25.30 -4.24 11.24
N LYS A 134 -24.68 -3.13 10.80
CA LYS A 134 -25.20 -2.31 9.69
C LYS A 134 -24.98 -2.91 8.28
N CYS A 135 -24.57 -4.16 8.20
CA CYS A 135 -24.39 -4.87 6.92
C CYS A 135 -25.73 -4.98 6.15
N LYS A 136 -25.71 -4.64 4.86
CA LYS A 136 -26.88 -4.69 3.97
C LYS A 136 -26.93 -5.94 3.10
N LEU A 137 -26.08 -6.95 3.37
CA LEU A 137 -26.04 -8.25 2.69
C LEU A 137 -25.88 -8.16 1.16
N CYS A 138 -25.27 -7.08 0.65
CA CYS A 138 -25.13 -6.82 -0.80
C CYS A 138 -24.15 -7.75 -1.53
N LYS A 139 -23.46 -8.66 -0.82
CA LYS A 139 -22.51 -9.66 -1.35
C LYS A 139 -21.26 -9.11 -2.04
N ILE A 140 -21.07 -7.81 -2.20
CA ILE A 140 -19.90 -7.24 -2.88
C ILE A 140 -18.60 -7.76 -2.27
N CYS A 141 -18.47 -7.75 -0.94
CA CYS A 141 -17.29 -8.26 -0.24
C CYS A 141 -17.05 -9.77 -0.42
N VAL A 142 -18.12 -10.57 -0.56
CA VAL A 142 -18.04 -12.01 -0.82
C VAL A 142 -17.50 -12.25 -2.24
N ASN A 143 -18.08 -11.56 -3.23
CA ASN A 143 -17.70 -11.71 -4.64
C ASN A 143 -16.28 -11.16 -4.92
N SER A 144 -15.85 -10.15 -4.16
CA SER A 144 -14.52 -9.53 -4.33
C SER A 144 -13.42 -10.20 -3.50
N CYS A 145 -13.72 -11.29 -2.78
CA CYS A 145 -12.71 -11.96 -1.97
C CYS A 145 -11.78 -12.83 -2.83
N PRO A 146 -10.49 -12.49 -2.97
CA PRO A 146 -9.58 -13.18 -3.88
C PRO A 146 -9.30 -14.63 -3.49
N VAL A 147 -9.57 -15.00 -2.23
CA VAL A 147 -9.33 -16.35 -1.68
C VAL A 147 -10.62 -17.03 -1.22
N SER A 148 -11.79 -16.48 -1.58
CA SER A 148 -13.11 -17.02 -1.21
C SER A 148 -13.26 -17.34 0.30
N ALA A 149 -12.66 -16.50 1.15
CA ALA A 149 -12.70 -16.65 2.60
C ALA A 149 -14.00 -16.12 3.23
N LEU A 150 -14.94 -15.58 2.44
CA LEU A 150 -16.19 -15.02 2.91
C LEU A 150 -17.37 -15.83 2.38
N THR A 151 -18.27 -16.19 3.28
CA THR A 151 -19.51 -16.90 2.94
C THR A 151 -20.71 -16.15 3.49
N LEU A 152 -21.82 -16.22 2.78
CA LEU A 152 -23.11 -15.66 3.20
C LEU A 152 -24.21 -16.65 2.86
N SER A 153 -24.80 -17.25 3.88
CA SER A 153 -25.90 -18.22 3.74
C SER A 153 -27.27 -17.53 3.95
N ILE A 154 -28.32 -18.19 3.54
CA ILE A 154 -29.70 -17.74 3.81
C ILE A 154 -29.94 -17.73 5.32
N GLY A 155 -30.44 -16.60 5.85
CA GLY A 155 -30.63 -16.41 7.29
C GLY A 155 -29.44 -15.78 8.03
N ASP A 156 -28.29 -15.63 7.40
CA ASP A 156 -27.18 -14.92 8.02
C ASP A 156 -27.45 -13.40 8.06
N SER A 157 -27.16 -12.77 9.21
CA SER A 157 -27.26 -11.30 9.36
C SER A 157 -26.04 -10.54 8.82
N LYS A 158 -24.95 -11.26 8.52
CA LYS A 158 -23.69 -10.73 7.99
C LYS A 158 -22.82 -11.86 7.44
N PRO A 159 -21.89 -11.60 6.51
CA PRO A 159 -20.96 -12.60 6.03
C PRO A 159 -20.11 -13.20 7.15
N LYS A 160 -19.86 -14.51 7.07
CA LYS A 160 -18.92 -15.24 7.92
C LYS A 160 -17.54 -15.24 7.28
N VAL A 161 -16.51 -15.13 8.09
CA VAL A 161 -15.11 -15.10 7.64
C VAL A 161 -14.43 -16.40 8.06
N ASP A 162 -13.91 -17.12 7.09
CA ASP A 162 -12.95 -18.20 7.36
C ASP A 162 -11.55 -17.60 7.51
N TYR A 163 -11.14 -17.38 8.76
CA TYR A 163 -9.84 -16.78 9.06
C TYR A 163 -8.64 -17.70 8.74
N SER A 164 -8.87 -18.99 8.46
CA SER A 164 -7.82 -19.89 8.02
C SER A 164 -7.43 -19.66 6.57
N LYS A 165 -8.40 -19.26 5.72
CA LYS A 165 -8.21 -18.88 4.33
C LYS A 165 -7.89 -17.40 4.15
N CYS A 166 -8.32 -16.55 5.08
CA CYS A 166 -8.23 -15.10 4.95
C CYS A 166 -6.77 -14.60 4.94
N VAL A 167 -6.33 -14.04 3.81
CA VAL A 167 -5.00 -13.43 3.64
C VAL A 167 -4.90 -12.01 4.19
N ARG A 168 -5.96 -11.48 4.80
CA ARG A 168 -6.01 -10.14 5.43
C ARG A 168 -5.68 -8.98 4.49
N CYS A 169 -6.02 -9.10 3.22
CA CYS A 169 -5.82 -8.04 2.21
C CYS A 169 -6.70 -6.80 2.42
N MET A 170 -7.75 -6.89 3.25
CA MET A 170 -8.73 -5.84 3.55
C MET A 170 -9.57 -5.35 2.36
N CYS A 171 -9.51 -5.96 1.19
CA CYS A 171 -10.36 -5.61 0.04
C CYS A 171 -11.85 -5.58 0.38
N CYS A 172 -12.32 -6.51 1.23
CA CYS A 172 -13.70 -6.52 1.69
C CYS A 172 -14.10 -5.23 2.45
N HIS A 173 -13.16 -4.62 3.20
CA HIS A 173 -13.38 -3.37 3.90
C HIS A 173 -13.44 -2.19 2.91
N GLU A 174 -12.55 -2.17 1.93
CA GLU A 174 -12.45 -1.08 0.94
C GLU A 174 -13.66 -1.06 -0.01
N PHE A 175 -14.07 -2.23 -0.48
CA PHE A 175 -15.21 -2.34 -1.40
C PHE A 175 -16.57 -2.25 -0.73
N CYS A 176 -16.66 -2.12 0.60
CA CYS A 176 -17.94 -2.04 1.29
C CYS A 176 -18.59 -0.67 1.16
N PRO A 177 -19.62 -0.46 0.31
CA PRO A 177 -20.26 0.85 0.12
C PRO A 177 -21.00 1.33 1.38
N HIS A 178 -21.31 0.40 2.29
CA HIS A 178 -22.03 0.69 3.54
C HIS A 178 -21.09 0.88 4.73
N GLN A 179 -19.75 0.82 4.51
CA GLN A 179 -18.73 0.88 5.57
C GLN A 179 -19.04 -0.07 6.74
N ALA A 180 -19.67 -1.22 6.43
CA ALA A 180 -20.12 -2.20 7.42
C ALA A 180 -19.01 -3.16 7.88
N ILE A 181 -17.75 -2.89 7.53
CA ILE A 181 -16.61 -3.72 7.90
C ILE A 181 -15.59 -2.83 8.59
N ARG A 182 -15.12 -3.24 9.77
CA ARG A 182 -14.03 -2.58 10.49
C ARG A 182 -12.78 -3.44 10.46
N ILE A 183 -11.63 -2.79 10.48
CA ILE A 183 -10.34 -3.43 10.70
C ILE A 183 -10.13 -3.53 12.22
N HIS A 184 -10.21 -4.74 12.75
CA HIS A 184 -9.87 -5.01 14.14
C HIS A 184 -8.35 -5.15 14.27
N LYS A 185 -7.76 -4.37 15.15
CA LYS A 185 -6.34 -4.47 15.54
C LYS A 185 -6.29 -4.98 16.98
N SER A 186 -5.51 -6.01 17.25
CA SER A 186 -5.23 -6.46 18.62
C SER A 186 -4.53 -5.37 19.45
N LEU A 187 -4.50 -5.50 20.78
CA LEU A 187 -3.90 -4.50 21.67
C LEU A 187 -2.44 -4.19 21.30
N LEU A 188 -1.62 -5.21 21.05
CA LEU A 188 -0.24 -5.02 20.64
C LEU A 188 -0.13 -4.41 19.24
N ALA A 189 -0.98 -4.81 18.29
CA ALA A 189 -1.03 -4.20 16.97
C ALA A 189 -1.40 -2.72 17.06
N ARG A 190 -2.25 -2.29 17.99
CA ARG A 190 -2.57 -0.86 18.23
C ARG A 190 -1.39 -0.08 18.79
N LEU A 191 -0.58 -0.68 19.67
CA LEU A 191 0.57 -0.01 20.27
C LEU A 191 1.72 0.20 19.27
N ILE A 192 1.94 -0.78 18.39
CA ILE A 192 3.06 -0.78 17.44
C ILE A 192 2.70 -0.03 16.14
N LEU A 193 1.44 -0.13 15.73
CA LEU A 193 0.93 0.47 14.49
C LEU A 193 0.20 1.81 14.72
N LYS A 194 0.57 2.52 15.76
CA LYS A 194 0.03 3.85 16.08
C LYS A 194 0.74 4.95 15.30
#